data_4ca882610d49a6905301e6c62ca5a955
#
_entry.id   4ca882610d49a6905301e6c62ca5a955
#
_cell.length_a   1.000
_cell.length_b   1.000
_cell.length_c   1.000
_cell.angle_alpha   90.00
_cell.angle_beta   90.00
_cell.angle_gamma   90.00
#
_symmetry.space_group_name_H-M   'P 1'
#
loop_
_entity.id
_entity.type
_entity.pdbx_description
1 polymer ?
#
loop_
_entity_poly.entity_id
_entity_poly.type
_entity_poly.pdbx_seq_one_letter_code
_entity_poly.pdbx_strand_id
1 'polypeptide(L)'
;MSAEQVKQRRQVFRGRVIEVGVETVELPNGESAELEIVRHPGGAAVVALDGQSRVCLLRQFRHAADGWLWELPAGKIDPGEDPFSTARRELAEEAGVAAQTWTDLGRVISSPGIFTEVVHLYLARGLTHLGHEHEIHEVMEIHWLPFDQALDWCVDGTITDAKTLIGLFRAAAVKEPAMLGDVDDPGC
;
A
#
# COMPACT_ATOMS: atom_id res chain seq x y z
N MET A 1 -18.47 6.46 -2.22
CA MET A 1 -19.75 7.20 -2.31
C MET A 1 -20.06 7.37 -3.79
N SER A 2 -21.26 7.07 -4.23
CA SER A 2 -21.66 7.36 -5.60
C SER A 2 -21.74 8.89 -5.79
N ALA A 3 -21.40 9.37 -6.99
CA ALA A 3 -21.48 10.79 -7.33
C ALA A 3 -22.90 11.39 -7.14
N GLU A 4 -23.91 10.55 -7.03
CA GLU A 4 -25.33 10.90 -6.84
C GLU A 4 -25.67 11.49 -5.47
N GLN A 5 -24.81 11.31 -4.44
CA GLN A 5 -25.05 11.82 -3.09
C GLN A 5 -24.51 13.24 -2.87
N VAL A 6 -23.67 13.74 -3.78
CA VAL A 6 -23.10 15.09 -3.67
C VAL A 6 -24.00 16.09 -4.38
N LYS A 7 -24.71 16.92 -3.62
CA LYS A 7 -25.60 17.98 -4.14
C LYS A 7 -24.84 19.20 -4.63
N GLN A 8 -23.79 19.58 -3.91
CA GLN A 8 -22.96 20.74 -4.22
C GLN A 8 -21.52 20.53 -3.72
N ARG A 9 -20.54 21.00 -4.48
CA ARG A 9 -19.14 21.02 -4.07
C ARG A 9 -18.56 22.43 -4.25
N ARG A 10 -17.98 22.96 -3.19
CA ARG A 10 -17.18 24.18 -3.21
C ARG A 10 -15.72 23.81 -3.03
N GLN A 11 -14.92 23.95 -4.10
CA GLN A 11 -13.49 23.73 -4.05
C GLN A 11 -12.80 24.82 -3.24
N VAL A 12 -11.93 24.44 -2.30
CA VAL A 12 -11.17 25.35 -1.44
C VAL A 12 -9.71 25.41 -1.85
N PHE A 13 -9.14 24.25 -2.22
CA PHE A 13 -7.75 24.14 -2.65
C PHE A 13 -7.61 23.06 -3.72
N ARG A 14 -6.70 23.27 -4.65
CA ARG A 14 -6.27 22.27 -5.63
C ARG A 14 -4.75 22.30 -5.75
N GLY A 15 -4.12 21.22 -5.30
CA GLY A 15 -2.69 20.98 -5.42
C GLY A 15 -2.33 20.04 -6.57
N ARG A 16 -1.10 19.54 -6.55
CA ARG A 16 -0.60 18.57 -7.53
C ARG A 16 -1.12 17.14 -7.25
N VAL A 17 -1.39 16.83 -5.97
CA VAL A 17 -1.79 15.49 -5.52
C VAL A 17 -3.21 15.50 -4.97
N ILE A 18 -3.55 16.50 -4.16
CA ILE A 18 -4.83 16.56 -3.44
C ILE A 18 -5.69 17.73 -3.90
N GLU A 19 -7.00 17.53 -3.74
CA GLU A 19 -7.99 18.60 -3.80
C GLU A 19 -8.75 18.65 -2.48
N VAL A 20 -8.97 19.85 -1.95
CA VAL A 20 -9.77 20.07 -0.73
C VAL A 20 -11.05 20.82 -1.11
N GLY A 21 -12.17 20.37 -0.61
CA GLY A 21 -13.46 20.99 -0.85
C GLY A 21 -14.43 20.77 0.30
N VAL A 22 -15.46 21.64 0.33
CA VAL A 22 -16.64 21.44 1.17
C VAL A 22 -17.74 20.88 0.28
N GLU A 23 -18.31 19.76 0.65
CA GLU A 23 -19.35 19.05 -0.10
C GLU A 23 -20.65 19.03 0.72
N THR A 24 -21.74 19.53 0.11
CA THR A 24 -23.07 19.35 0.66
C THR A 24 -23.61 18.00 0.16
N VAL A 25 -23.84 17.08 1.09
CA VAL A 25 -24.28 15.72 0.78
C VAL A 25 -25.64 15.45 1.42
N GLU A 26 -26.38 14.52 0.82
CA GLU A 26 -27.54 13.91 1.47
C GLU A 26 -27.10 12.64 2.18
N LEU A 27 -27.33 12.58 3.49
CA LEU A 27 -27.03 11.43 4.31
C LEU A 27 -28.11 10.32 4.14
N PRO A 28 -27.80 9.06 4.48
CA PRO A 28 -28.76 7.96 4.37
C PRO A 28 -30.05 8.13 5.19
N ASN A 29 -30.03 9.01 6.20
CA ASN A 29 -31.22 9.36 7.00
C ASN A 29 -32.07 10.49 6.37
N GLY A 30 -31.69 11.00 5.19
CA GLY A 30 -32.36 12.08 4.48
C GLY A 30 -31.93 13.50 4.92
N GLU A 31 -31.05 13.64 5.89
CA GLU A 31 -30.53 14.94 6.30
C GLU A 31 -29.43 15.43 5.35
N SER A 32 -29.30 16.74 5.21
CA SER A 32 -28.17 17.35 4.49
C SER A 32 -27.07 17.74 5.48
N ALA A 33 -25.82 17.45 5.10
CA ALA A 33 -24.64 17.85 5.86
C ALA A 33 -23.59 18.50 4.95
N GLU A 34 -22.81 19.44 5.50
CA GLU A 34 -21.61 19.95 4.87
C GLU A 34 -20.41 19.17 5.44
N LEU A 35 -19.60 18.57 4.54
CA LEU A 35 -18.42 17.78 4.88
C LEU A 35 -17.19 18.37 4.23
N GLU A 36 -16.12 18.49 5.00
CA GLU A 36 -14.79 18.84 4.49
C GLU A 36 -14.12 17.57 3.96
N ILE A 37 -13.84 17.55 2.65
CA ILE A 37 -13.33 16.37 1.96
C ILE A 37 -12.00 16.69 1.29
N VAL A 38 -10.99 15.86 1.58
CA VAL A 38 -9.70 15.81 0.88
C VAL A 38 -9.73 14.67 -0.13
N ARG A 39 -9.64 15.01 -1.42
CA ARG A 39 -9.61 14.01 -2.50
C ARG A 39 -8.19 13.65 -2.87
N HIS A 40 -7.93 12.36 -3.00
CA HIS A 40 -6.64 11.76 -3.34
C HIS A 40 -6.84 10.66 -4.39
N PRO A 41 -5.92 10.45 -5.33
CA PRO A 41 -6.04 9.40 -6.35
C PRO A 41 -6.01 7.98 -5.81
N GLY A 42 -5.56 7.79 -4.57
CA GLY A 42 -5.28 6.48 -4.00
C GLY A 42 -3.82 6.08 -4.19
N GLY A 43 -3.49 4.89 -3.70
CA GLY A 43 -2.14 4.33 -3.81
C GLY A 43 -2.14 2.82 -3.82
N ALA A 44 -0.96 2.25 -4.05
CA ALA A 44 -0.71 0.83 -3.92
C ALA A 44 0.57 0.61 -3.10
N ALA A 45 0.59 -0.46 -2.29
CA ALA A 45 1.74 -0.84 -1.48
C ALA A 45 1.99 -2.35 -1.60
N VAL A 46 3.26 -2.75 -1.45
CA VAL A 46 3.70 -4.12 -1.73
C VAL A 46 4.47 -4.71 -0.56
N VAL A 47 3.99 -5.82 -0.03
CA VAL A 47 4.76 -6.72 0.82
C VAL A 47 5.61 -7.60 -0.08
N ALA A 48 6.87 -7.25 -0.28
CA ALA A 48 7.79 -8.03 -1.11
C ALA A 48 8.57 -9.02 -0.23
N LEU A 49 8.32 -10.33 -0.43
CA LEU A 49 8.99 -11.40 0.29
C LEU A 49 9.96 -12.16 -0.61
N ASP A 50 11.22 -12.23 -0.18
CA ASP A 50 12.23 -13.02 -0.88
C ASP A 50 12.23 -14.51 -0.49
N GLY A 51 13.05 -15.31 -1.18
CA GLY A 51 13.17 -16.76 -0.91
C GLY A 51 13.81 -17.11 0.44
N GLN A 52 14.28 -16.13 1.21
CA GLN A 52 14.84 -16.28 2.55
C GLN A 52 13.88 -15.78 3.64
N SER A 53 12.61 -15.57 3.31
CA SER A 53 11.59 -15.01 4.21
C SER A 53 11.98 -13.64 4.76
N ARG A 54 12.66 -12.81 3.94
CA ARG A 54 12.90 -11.42 4.27
C ARG A 54 11.93 -10.52 3.53
N VAL A 55 11.45 -9.49 4.20
CA VAL A 55 10.58 -8.46 3.61
C VAL A 55 11.38 -7.20 3.29
N CYS A 56 11.06 -6.58 2.16
CA CYS A 56 11.56 -5.25 1.83
C CYS A 56 10.82 -4.20 2.63
N LEU A 57 11.55 -3.40 3.39
CA LEU A 57 11.05 -2.19 4.05
C LEU A 57 11.93 -1.01 3.65
N LEU A 58 11.28 0.12 3.50
CA LEU A 58 11.91 1.41 3.25
C LEU A 58 11.96 2.19 4.56
N ARG A 59 13.13 2.76 4.87
CA ARG A 59 13.23 3.77 5.91
C ARG A 59 13.20 5.13 5.24
N GLN A 60 12.06 5.80 5.26
CA GLN A 60 11.79 7.01 4.50
C GLN A 60 11.51 8.21 5.40
N PHE A 61 12.07 9.38 5.05
CA PHE A 61 11.75 10.62 5.74
C PHE A 61 10.40 11.18 5.29
N ARG A 62 9.49 11.37 6.24
CA ARG A 62 8.16 11.93 6.01
C ARG A 62 7.99 13.20 6.82
N HIS A 63 8.05 14.34 6.17
CA HIS A 63 7.87 15.66 6.82
C HIS A 63 6.54 15.75 7.59
N ALA A 64 5.46 15.21 7.02
CA ALA A 64 4.14 15.23 7.65
C ALA A 64 4.06 14.37 8.94
N ALA A 65 4.97 13.42 9.12
CA ALA A 65 5.09 12.59 10.32
C ALA A 65 6.26 13.03 11.22
N ASP A 66 6.89 14.17 10.91
CA ASP A 66 8.00 14.76 11.65
C ASP A 66 9.19 13.81 11.83
N GLY A 67 9.46 12.93 10.87
CA GLY A 67 10.57 12.02 11.00
C GLY A 67 10.66 10.89 9.98
N TRP A 68 11.46 9.90 10.37
CA TRP A 68 11.70 8.69 9.60
C TRP A 68 10.70 7.61 9.96
N LEU A 69 10.07 7.01 8.94
CA LEU A 69 9.16 5.90 9.08
C LEU A 69 9.70 4.65 8.40
N TRP A 70 9.28 3.50 8.90
CA TRP A 70 9.40 2.22 8.22
C TRP A 70 8.14 1.96 7.41
N GLU A 71 8.31 1.85 6.09
CA GLU A 71 7.19 1.71 5.16
C GLU A 71 7.42 0.54 4.18
N LEU A 72 6.34 -0.01 3.64
CA LEU A 72 6.38 -0.86 2.46
C LEU A 72 6.70 -0.02 1.22
N PRO A 73 7.33 -0.59 0.18
CA PRO A 73 7.35 0.02 -1.15
C PRO A 73 5.93 0.40 -1.58
N ALA A 74 5.71 1.68 -1.90
CA ALA A 74 4.37 2.19 -2.13
C ALA A 74 4.35 3.55 -2.80
N GLY A 75 3.40 3.77 -3.70
CA GLY A 75 3.18 5.08 -4.28
C GLY A 75 1.75 5.34 -4.72
N LYS A 76 1.54 6.55 -5.21
CA LYS A 76 0.23 6.99 -5.68
C LYS A 76 -0.10 6.40 -7.05
N ILE A 77 -1.39 6.20 -7.29
CA ILE A 77 -1.90 5.80 -8.60
C ILE A 77 -1.83 7.01 -9.55
N ASP A 78 -1.12 6.87 -10.64
CA ASP A 78 -1.02 7.91 -11.66
C ASP A 78 -2.27 7.92 -12.58
N PRO A 79 -2.57 9.06 -13.24
CA PRO A 79 -3.73 9.16 -14.13
C PRO A 79 -3.74 8.09 -15.22
N GLY A 80 -4.78 7.24 -15.22
CA GLY A 80 -4.94 6.15 -16.18
C GLY A 80 -4.23 4.84 -15.80
N GLU A 81 -3.53 4.81 -14.68
CA GLU A 81 -2.91 3.61 -14.13
C GLU A 81 -3.92 2.83 -13.27
N ASP A 82 -3.86 1.51 -13.30
CA ASP A 82 -4.58 0.66 -12.35
C ASP A 82 -3.73 0.37 -11.11
N PRO A 83 -4.33 0.01 -9.98
CA PRO A 83 -3.59 -0.19 -8.73
C PRO A 83 -2.52 -1.29 -8.79
N PHE A 84 -2.73 -2.34 -9.60
CA PHE A 84 -1.77 -3.42 -9.74
C PHE A 84 -0.55 -2.98 -10.57
N SER A 85 -0.76 -2.21 -11.64
CA SER A 85 0.32 -1.59 -12.41
C SER A 85 1.16 -0.65 -11.56
N THR A 86 0.50 0.19 -10.72
CA THR A 86 1.19 1.03 -9.73
C THR A 86 2.05 0.18 -8.78
N ALA A 87 1.51 -0.89 -8.20
CA ALA A 87 2.25 -1.77 -7.30
C ALA A 87 3.52 -2.35 -7.96
N ARG A 88 3.42 -2.77 -9.23
CA ARG A 88 4.57 -3.31 -9.98
C ARG A 88 5.63 -2.24 -10.26
N ARG A 89 5.20 -1.05 -10.63
CA ARG A 89 6.09 0.09 -10.90
C ARG A 89 6.84 0.50 -9.64
N GLU A 90 6.12 0.73 -8.54
CA GLU A 90 6.71 1.16 -7.27
C GLU A 90 7.67 0.11 -6.71
N LEU A 91 7.34 -1.18 -6.82
CA LEU A 91 8.25 -2.25 -6.42
C LEU A 91 9.56 -2.23 -7.22
N ALA A 92 9.48 -1.94 -8.51
CA ALA A 92 10.66 -1.85 -9.37
C ALA A 92 11.48 -0.58 -9.07
N GLU A 93 10.82 0.57 -8.90
CA GLU A 93 11.46 1.87 -8.67
C GLU A 93 12.08 1.97 -7.27
N GLU A 94 11.37 1.54 -6.22
CA GLU A 94 11.79 1.72 -4.83
C GLU A 94 12.60 0.53 -4.27
N ALA A 95 12.31 -0.70 -4.69
CA ALA A 95 13.01 -1.89 -4.20
C ALA A 95 13.97 -2.53 -5.21
N GLY A 96 13.98 -2.08 -6.48
CA GLY A 96 14.84 -2.61 -7.55
C GLY A 96 14.56 -4.06 -7.91
N VAL A 97 13.35 -4.54 -7.70
CA VAL A 97 12.97 -5.94 -7.96
C VAL A 97 11.68 -6.03 -8.76
N ALA A 98 11.57 -7.13 -9.54
CA ALA A 98 10.32 -7.59 -10.11
C ALA A 98 9.88 -8.87 -9.40
N ALA A 99 8.58 -9.19 -9.45
CA ALA A 99 8.02 -10.37 -8.83
C ALA A 99 7.30 -11.25 -9.85
N GLN A 100 7.38 -12.56 -9.67
CA GLN A 100 6.70 -13.55 -10.51
C GLN A 100 5.29 -13.86 -10.02
N THR A 101 5.07 -13.83 -8.71
CA THR A 101 3.80 -14.23 -8.09
C THR A 101 3.25 -13.08 -7.26
N TRP A 102 1.97 -12.82 -7.43
CA TRP A 102 1.24 -11.75 -6.76
C TRP A 102 -0.02 -12.27 -6.11
N THR A 103 -0.29 -11.81 -4.90
CA THR A 103 -1.53 -12.07 -4.18
C THR A 103 -2.15 -10.74 -3.79
N ASP A 104 -3.43 -10.54 -4.12
CA ASP A 104 -4.18 -9.38 -3.65
C ASP A 104 -4.47 -9.53 -2.15
N LEU A 105 -3.98 -8.60 -1.36
CA LEU A 105 -4.23 -8.50 0.08
C LEU A 105 -5.44 -7.60 0.39
N GLY A 106 -6.13 -7.13 -0.65
CA GLY A 106 -7.27 -6.24 -0.54
C GLY A 106 -6.87 -4.77 -0.40
N ARG A 107 -7.82 -3.96 0.04
CA ARG A 107 -7.64 -2.51 0.16
C ARG A 107 -7.87 -2.01 1.58
N VAL A 108 -7.33 -0.82 1.87
CA VAL A 108 -7.55 -0.10 3.13
C VAL A 108 -7.93 1.33 2.85
N ILE A 109 -8.69 1.93 3.73
CA ILE A 109 -9.07 3.34 3.70
C ILE A 109 -8.29 4.00 4.84
N SER A 110 -7.47 5.00 4.52
CA SER A 110 -6.54 5.60 5.49
C SER A 110 -7.24 6.46 6.54
N SER A 111 -8.17 7.32 6.11
CA SER A 111 -8.89 8.23 7.02
C SER A 111 -10.30 8.53 6.50
N PRO A 112 -11.28 7.61 6.73
CA PRO A 112 -12.59 7.64 6.06
C PRO A 112 -13.47 8.85 6.43
N GLY A 113 -13.13 9.59 7.47
CA GLY A 113 -13.90 10.76 7.89
C GLY A 113 -13.72 11.98 6.98
N ILE A 114 -12.55 12.13 6.36
CA ILE A 114 -12.21 13.34 5.57
C ILE A 114 -11.43 13.04 4.29
N PHE A 115 -10.82 11.88 4.15
CA PHE A 115 -9.84 11.60 3.11
C PHE A 115 -10.30 10.46 2.22
N THR A 116 -10.29 10.66 0.91
CA THR A 116 -10.78 9.65 -0.04
C THR A 116 -9.73 8.63 -0.43
N GLU A 117 -8.56 8.65 0.18
CA GLU A 117 -7.48 7.74 -0.15
C GLU A 117 -7.87 6.30 0.13
N VAL A 118 -7.70 5.47 -0.89
CA VAL A 118 -7.75 4.01 -0.82
C VAL A 118 -6.36 3.49 -1.19
N VAL A 119 -5.75 2.69 -0.33
CA VAL A 119 -4.49 2.02 -0.61
C VAL A 119 -4.75 0.55 -0.91
N HIS A 120 -4.33 0.09 -2.08
CA HIS A 120 -4.39 -1.31 -2.49
C HIS A 120 -3.12 -2.03 -2.03
N LEU A 121 -3.28 -3.19 -1.41
CA LEU A 121 -2.19 -3.97 -0.81
C LEU A 121 -1.97 -5.25 -1.60
N TYR A 122 -0.70 -5.52 -1.91
CA TYR A 122 -0.31 -6.72 -2.63
C TYR A 122 0.83 -7.44 -1.92
N LEU A 123 0.86 -8.77 -2.03
CA LEU A 123 1.99 -9.60 -1.64
C LEU A 123 2.70 -10.07 -2.90
N ALA A 124 4.01 -9.83 -2.98
CA ALA A 124 4.87 -10.18 -4.09
C ALA A 124 5.91 -11.22 -3.67
N ARG A 125 6.05 -12.28 -4.45
CA ARG A 125 7.02 -13.38 -4.25
C ARG A 125 7.72 -13.75 -5.56
N GLY A 126 8.76 -14.59 -5.47
CA GLY A 126 9.56 -14.98 -6.64
C GLY A 126 10.30 -13.76 -7.21
N LEU A 127 11.01 -13.06 -6.32
CA LEU A 127 11.65 -11.79 -6.66
C LEU A 127 12.88 -11.98 -7.53
N THR A 128 13.06 -11.08 -8.49
CA THR A 128 14.23 -11.00 -9.38
C THR A 128 14.76 -9.58 -9.36
N HIS A 129 16.06 -9.39 -9.12
CA HIS A 129 16.70 -8.09 -9.17
C HIS A 129 16.76 -7.55 -10.59
N LEU A 130 16.43 -6.27 -10.75
CA LEU A 130 16.37 -5.60 -12.06
C LEU A 130 17.72 -4.98 -12.48
N GLY A 131 18.70 -4.92 -11.58
CA GLY A 131 20.05 -4.41 -11.89
C GLY A 131 20.12 -2.91 -12.16
N HIS A 132 19.10 -2.15 -11.78
CA HIS A 132 19.08 -0.70 -11.91
C HIS A 132 19.68 -0.03 -10.67
N GLU A 133 20.53 0.98 -10.89
CA GLU A 133 20.84 1.94 -9.83
C GLU A 133 19.59 2.82 -9.67
N HIS A 134 19.10 2.92 -8.43
CA HIS A 134 17.91 3.71 -8.13
C HIS A 134 18.15 5.18 -8.47
N GLU A 135 17.26 5.78 -9.22
CA GLU A 135 17.19 7.25 -9.29
C GLU A 135 16.65 7.75 -7.94
N ILE A 136 17.56 8.14 -7.07
CA ILE A 136 17.25 8.61 -5.72
C ILE A 136 16.66 10.02 -5.83
N HIS A 137 15.35 10.12 -6.01
CA HIS A 137 14.62 11.39 -5.89
C HIS A 137 14.01 11.59 -4.49
N GLU A 138 14.03 10.56 -3.64
CA GLU A 138 13.52 10.59 -2.28
C GLU A 138 14.60 10.20 -1.26
N VAL A 139 14.51 10.78 -0.06
CA VAL A 139 15.44 10.46 1.04
C VAL A 139 14.94 9.18 1.70
N MET A 140 15.40 8.04 1.20
CA MET A 140 15.02 6.71 1.69
C MET A 140 16.20 5.74 1.70
N GLU A 141 16.11 4.74 2.56
CA GLU A 141 17.02 3.61 2.69
C GLU A 141 16.24 2.31 2.48
N ILE A 142 16.80 1.37 1.71
CA ILE A 142 16.15 0.08 1.43
C ILE A 142 16.73 -0.98 2.37
N HIS A 143 15.85 -1.70 3.06
CA HIS A 143 16.23 -2.75 4.00
C HIS A 143 15.49 -4.05 3.71
N TRP A 144 16.22 -5.17 3.79
CA TRP A 144 15.68 -6.51 3.73
C TRP A 144 15.78 -7.15 5.11
N LEU A 145 14.66 -7.29 5.81
CA LEU A 145 14.61 -7.74 7.20
C LEU A 145 13.88 -9.10 7.29
N PRO A 146 14.24 -9.95 8.26
CA PRO A 146 13.43 -11.13 8.54
C PRO A 146 11.97 -10.77 8.74
N PHE A 147 11.06 -11.50 8.12
CA PHE A 147 9.63 -11.17 8.16
C PHE A 147 9.06 -11.18 9.58
N ASP A 148 9.51 -12.15 10.41
CA ASP A 148 9.11 -12.22 11.82
C ASP A 148 9.57 -10.99 12.60
N GLN A 149 10.78 -10.47 12.34
CA GLN A 149 11.24 -9.21 12.94
C GLN A 149 10.37 -8.02 12.54
N ALA A 150 9.93 -7.96 11.29
CA ALA A 150 9.01 -6.90 10.85
C ALA A 150 7.66 -6.99 11.57
N LEU A 151 7.16 -8.20 11.83
CA LEU A 151 5.94 -8.41 12.62
C LEU A 151 6.14 -8.00 14.09
N ASP A 152 7.29 -8.32 14.70
CA ASP A 152 7.61 -7.86 16.05
C ASP A 152 7.63 -6.31 16.12
N TRP A 153 8.19 -5.66 15.10
CA TRP A 153 8.21 -4.20 14.99
C TRP A 153 6.81 -3.58 14.79
N CYS A 154 5.87 -4.34 14.21
CA CYS A 154 4.47 -3.92 14.17
C CYS A 154 3.83 -3.94 15.58
N VAL A 155 4.22 -4.89 16.42
CA VAL A 155 3.65 -5.08 17.77
C VAL A 155 4.27 -4.11 18.78
N ASP A 156 5.58 -3.85 18.70
CA ASP A 156 6.30 -2.99 19.64
C ASP A 156 6.19 -1.49 19.32
N GLY A 157 5.60 -1.13 18.16
CA GLY A 157 5.40 0.25 17.74
C GLY A 157 6.59 0.88 17.00
N THR A 158 7.61 0.11 16.63
CA THR A 158 8.70 0.57 15.76
C THR A 158 8.18 0.91 14.36
N ILE A 159 7.26 0.09 13.85
CA ILE A 159 6.48 0.39 12.63
C ILE A 159 5.17 1.04 13.04
N THR A 160 4.93 2.26 12.59
CA THR A 160 3.71 3.04 12.91
C THR A 160 2.88 3.37 11.67
N ASP A 161 3.40 3.15 10.47
CA ASP A 161 2.67 3.40 9.23
C ASP A 161 1.54 2.39 9.02
N ALA A 162 0.30 2.88 8.91
CA ALA A 162 -0.91 2.06 8.88
C ALA A 162 -0.96 1.07 7.70
N LYS A 163 -0.57 1.49 6.49
CA LYS A 163 -0.56 0.59 5.32
C LYS A 163 0.45 -0.54 5.49
N THR A 164 1.59 -0.25 6.11
CA THR A 164 2.65 -1.22 6.41
C THR A 164 2.19 -2.22 7.46
N LEU A 165 1.65 -1.75 8.58
CA LEU A 165 1.07 -2.61 9.63
C LEU A 165 0.03 -3.58 9.05
N ILE A 166 -0.94 -3.05 8.30
CA ILE A 166 -2.03 -3.86 7.75
C ILE A 166 -1.49 -4.83 6.68
N GLY A 167 -0.58 -4.36 5.83
CA GLY A 167 0.04 -5.19 4.78
C GLY A 167 0.78 -6.39 5.37
N LEU A 168 1.63 -6.17 6.37
CA LEU A 168 2.41 -7.22 7.03
C LEU A 168 1.50 -8.23 7.74
N PHE A 169 0.51 -7.77 8.52
CA PHE A 169 -0.42 -8.69 9.19
C PHE A 169 -1.29 -9.49 8.21
N ARG A 170 -1.74 -8.89 7.11
CA ARG A 170 -2.48 -9.61 6.08
C ARG A 170 -1.60 -10.62 5.35
N ALA A 171 -0.35 -10.27 5.04
CA ALA A 171 0.61 -11.20 4.44
C ALA A 171 0.91 -12.40 5.34
N ALA A 172 1.03 -12.17 6.67
CA ALA A 172 1.19 -13.24 7.65
C ALA A 172 -0.03 -14.18 7.73
N ALA A 173 -1.23 -13.67 7.43
CA ALA A 173 -2.46 -14.46 7.43
C ALA A 173 -2.69 -15.26 6.13
N VAL A 174 -1.96 -14.96 5.05
CA VAL A 174 -2.03 -15.75 3.81
C VAL A 174 -1.40 -17.10 4.06
N LYS A 175 -2.22 -18.16 4.08
CA LYS A 175 -1.74 -19.53 4.12
C LYS A 175 -0.96 -19.80 2.83
N GLU A 176 0.27 -20.29 2.95
CA GLU A 176 0.94 -20.86 1.79
C GLU A 176 0.04 -21.95 1.19
N PRO A 177 -0.14 -21.98 -0.16
CA PRO A 177 -0.80 -23.13 -0.77
C PRO A 177 -0.03 -24.37 -0.28
N ALA A 178 -0.74 -25.33 0.33
CA ALA A 178 -0.14 -26.58 0.76
C ALA A 178 0.64 -27.12 -0.43
N MET A 179 1.95 -27.29 -0.29
CA MET A 179 2.74 -28.00 -1.29
C MET A 179 2.06 -29.35 -1.43
N LEU A 180 1.48 -29.62 -2.59
CA LEU A 180 0.99 -30.94 -2.91
C LEU A 180 2.23 -31.84 -2.79
N GLY A 181 2.30 -32.59 -1.70
CA GLY A 181 3.35 -33.59 -1.49
C GLY A 181 3.41 -34.47 -2.73
N ASP A 182 4.61 -34.82 -3.12
CA ASP A 182 4.85 -35.77 -4.16
C ASP A 182 3.89 -36.93 -3.94
N VAL A 183 3.02 -37.17 -4.93
CA VAL A 183 2.20 -38.38 -4.96
C VAL A 183 3.22 -39.49 -5.14
N ASP A 184 3.49 -40.22 -4.05
CA ASP A 184 4.26 -41.46 -4.13
C ASP A 184 3.64 -42.31 -5.24
N ASP A 185 4.37 -42.47 -6.33
CA ASP A 185 4.07 -43.38 -7.41
C ASP A 185 4.09 -44.79 -6.80
N PRO A 186 2.95 -45.50 -6.70
CA PRO A 186 2.97 -46.86 -6.26
C PRO A 186 3.57 -47.69 -7.41
N GLY A 187 4.89 -47.85 -7.36
CA GLY A 187 5.62 -48.70 -8.28
C GLY A 187 4.99 -50.08 -8.43
N CYS A 188 4.94 -50.51 -9.66
CA CYS A 188 4.61 -51.88 -10.13
C CYS A 188 5.38 -52.96 -9.41
#